data_4ad38074f402692eb8cfc7985113f757
#
_entry.id   4ad38074f402692eb8cfc7985113f757
#
_cell.length_a   1.000
_cell.length_b   1.000
_cell.length_c   1.000
_cell.angle_alpha   90.00
_cell.angle_beta   90.00
_cell.angle_gamma   90.00
#
_symmetry.space_group_name_H-M   'P 1'
#
loop_
_entity.id
_entity.type
_entity.pdbx_description
1 polymer ?
#
loop_
_entity_poly.entity_id
_entity_poly.type
_entity_poly.pdbx_seq_one_letter_code
_entity_poly.pdbx_strand_id
1 'polypeptide(L)'
;MLALLEVKWSKITLHDWWRNEQFWLIGGTSAHPVAVVQGLLKVIAGIDISFTLTSKPAAADDGEDEFAELYEFRFTMLMIPPVTIILMNVAAIAVGVFRTMYSPFPEWSKLLGGVFFSFWVLSHLYPFAKGLMGRKGKISTIVYLWSMLICIVVSLIFLYIHPPDGSRRQNFKFP
;
A
#
# COMPACT_ATOMS: atom_id res chain seq x y z
N MET A 1 4.83 23.44 -0.02
CA MET A 1 5.94 24.42 0.07
C MET A 1 7.29 23.73 0.26
N LEU A 2 7.44 22.80 1.20
CA LEU A 2 8.71 22.06 1.42
C LEU A 2 9.20 21.32 0.16
N ALA A 3 8.34 20.60 -0.55
CA ALA A 3 8.67 19.91 -1.80
C ALA A 3 9.29 20.83 -2.88
N LEU A 4 8.76 22.03 -3.02
CA LEU A 4 9.30 23.02 -3.99
C LEU A 4 10.70 23.52 -3.57
N LEU A 5 10.93 23.68 -2.27
CA LEU A 5 12.23 24.03 -1.73
C LEU A 5 13.23 22.91 -1.93
N GLU A 6 12.81 21.66 -1.69
CA GLU A 6 13.64 20.48 -1.90
C GLU A 6 14.07 20.35 -3.35
N VAL A 7 13.14 20.41 -4.30
CA VAL A 7 13.45 20.39 -5.75
C VAL A 7 14.42 21.51 -6.12
N LYS A 8 14.20 22.73 -5.60
CA LYS A 8 15.05 23.89 -5.88
C LYS A 8 16.46 23.72 -5.31
N TRP A 9 16.59 23.23 -4.09
CA TRP A 9 17.89 23.09 -3.41
C TRP A 9 18.69 21.89 -3.89
N SER A 10 18.01 20.75 -4.11
CA SER A 10 18.66 19.53 -4.58
C SER A 10 18.94 19.53 -6.09
N LYS A 11 18.45 20.55 -6.83
CA LYS A 11 18.59 20.65 -8.30
C LYS A 11 18.11 19.40 -9.05
N ILE A 12 17.19 18.65 -8.46
CA ILE A 12 16.56 17.48 -9.09
C ILE A 12 15.39 17.91 -9.97
N THR A 13 15.03 17.08 -10.95
CA THR A 13 13.83 17.34 -11.74
C THR A 13 12.57 17.02 -10.93
N LEU A 14 11.44 17.64 -11.26
CA LEU A 14 10.16 17.35 -10.63
C LEU A 14 9.76 15.87 -10.81
N HIS A 15 10.12 15.28 -11.94
CA HIS A 15 9.89 13.86 -12.23
C HIS A 15 10.70 12.96 -11.29
N ASP A 16 11.97 13.26 -11.06
CA ASP A 16 12.83 12.49 -10.15
C ASP A 16 12.37 12.63 -8.71
N TRP A 17 12.00 13.86 -8.31
CA TRP A 17 11.41 14.10 -7.00
C TRP A 17 10.16 13.26 -6.79
N TRP A 18 9.21 13.28 -7.74
CA TRP A 18 7.99 12.47 -7.68
C TRP A 18 8.28 10.97 -7.58
N ARG A 19 9.21 10.47 -8.37
CA ARG A 19 9.65 9.07 -8.33
C ARG A 19 10.23 8.71 -6.96
N ASN A 20 11.03 9.58 -6.36
CA ASN A 20 11.59 9.36 -5.04
C ASN A 20 10.50 9.29 -3.97
N GLU A 21 9.49 10.15 -4.01
CA GLU A 21 8.34 10.10 -3.11
C GLU A 21 7.58 8.78 -3.23
N GLN A 22 7.37 8.30 -4.45
CA GLN A 22 6.73 7.00 -4.68
C GLN A 22 7.53 5.85 -4.06
N PHE A 23 8.84 5.79 -4.26
CA PHE A 23 9.69 4.76 -3.67
C PHE A 23 9.74 4.86 -2.15
N TRP A 24 9.77 6.06 -1.61
CA TRP A 24 9.70 6.30 -0.17
C TRP A 24 8.42 5.75 0.44
N LEU A 25 7.29 6.01 -0.18
CA LEU A 25 6.00 5.50 0.29
C LEU A 25 5.92 3.97 0.18
N ILE A 26 6.39 3.39 -0.92
CA ILE A 26 6.45 1.93 -1.08
C ILE A 26 7.30 1.31 0.05
N GLY A 27 8.50 1.85 0.30
CA GLY A 27 9.34 1.43 1.42
C GLY A 27 8.67 1.63 2.78
N GLY A 28 7.99 2.76 2.96
CA GLY A 28 7.27 3.11 4.19
C GLY A 28 6.09 2.18 4.49
N THR A 29 5.47 1.59 3.48
CA THR A 29 4.38 0.62 3.67
C THR A 29 4.88 -0.82 3.88
N SER A 30 6.16 -1.10 3.67
CA SER A 30 6.71 -2.47 3.66
C SER A 30 8.00 -2.60 4.48
N ALA A 31 9.12 -2.22 3.89
CA ALA A 31 10.44 -2.49 4.44
C ALA A 31 10.77 -1.67 5.69
N HIS A 32 10.40 -0.38 5.72
CA HIS A 32 10.76 0.50 6.84
C HIS A 32 10.12 0.08 8.17
N PRO A 33 8.80 -0.21 8.27
CA PRO A 33 8.22 -0.68 9.51
C PRO A 33 8.83 -1.98 10.00
N VAL A 34 9.12 -2.92 9.09
CA VAL A 34 9.76 -4.18 9.43
C VAL A 34 11.18 -3.95 9.96
N ALA A 35 11.97 -3.08 9.31
CA ALA A 35 13.31 -2.73 9.78
C ALA A 35 13.28 -2.08 11.17
N VAL A 36 12.30 -1.23 11.46
CA VAL A 36 12.12 -0.63 12.80
C VAL A 36 11.82 -1.70 13.83
N VAL A 37 10.86 -2.59 13.55
CA VAL A 37 10.51 -3.69 14.47
C VAL A 37 11.71 -4.60 14.70
N GLN A 38 12.43 -4.97 13.66
CA GLN A 38 13.65 -5.78 13.76
C GLN A 38 14.74 -5.08 14.61
N GLY A 39 14.95 -3.78 14.38
CA GLY A 39 15.89 -2.99 15.16
C GLY A 39 15.51 -2.93 16.64
N LEU A 40 14.23 -2.75 16.96
CA LEU A 40 13.73 -2.78 18.33
C LEU A 40 13.92 -4.16 18.99
N LEU A 41 13.61 -5.24 18.29
CA LEU A 41 13.80 -6.60 18.78
C LEU A 41 15.27 -6.89 19.07
N LYS A 42 16.18 -6.40 18.23
CA LYS A 42 17.61 -6.53 18.46
C LYS A 42 18.05 -5.78 19.73
N VAL A 43 17.59 -4.55 19.91
CA VAL A 43 17.98 -3.71 21.05
C VAL A 43 17.35 -4.20 22.36
N ILE A 44 16.08 -4.57 22.36
CA ILE A 44 15.33 -4.93 23.58
C ILE A 44 15.51 -6.40 23.94
N ALA A 45 15.45 -7.30 22.95
CA ALA A 45 15.45 -8.75 23.16
C ALA A 45 16.79 -9.41 22.83
N GLY A 46 17.80 -8.69 22.34
CA GLY A 46 19.10 -9.24 21.96
C GLY A 46 19.04 -10.25 20.79
N ILE A 47 17.96 -10.25 20.03
CA ILE A 47 17.75 -11.19 18.92
C ILE A 47 18.60 -10.75 17.74
N ASP A 48 19.59 -11.55 17.36
CA ASP A 48 20.35 -11.32 16.13
C ASP A 48 19.52 -11.70 14.90
N ILE A 49 19.19 -10.70 14.12
CA ILE A 49 18.45 -10.85 12.87
C ILE A 49 19.47 -10.81 11.73
N SER A 50 19.67 -11.95 11.08
CA SER A 50 20.52 -12.03 9.90
C SER A 50 19.89 -11.27 8.74
N PHE A 51 20.60 -10.30 8.19
CA PHE A 51 20.23 -9.71 6.89
C PHE A 51 20.41 -10.77 5.81
N THR A 52 19.33 -11.13 5.15
CA THR A 52 19.43 -11.90 3.92
C THR A 52 19.99 -10.97 2.85
N LEU A 53 21.30 -11.09 2.59
CA LEU A 53 21.92 -10.44 1.44
C LEU A 53 21.18 -10.92 0.19
N THR A 54 20.61 -10.00 -0.57
CA THR A 54 20.13 -10.30 -1.90
C THR A 54 21.35 -10.73 -2.72
N SER A 55 21.49 -12.05 -2.97
CA SER A 55 22.50 -12.55 -3.91
C SER A 55 22.18 -11.94 -5.26
N LYS A 56 23.11 -11.14 -5.82
CA LYS A 56 23.04 -10.81 -7.25
C LYS A 56 23.02 -12.14 -7.99
N PRO A 57 22.08 -12.37 -8.93
CA PRO A 57 22.20 -13.51 -9.82
C PRO A 57 23.57 -13.43 -10.48
N ALA A 58 24.31 -14.54 -10.48
CA ALA A 58 25.54 -14.63 -11.22
C ALA A 58 25.23 -14.27 -12.69
N ALA A 59 26.01 -13.35 -13.24
CA ALA A 59 25.84 -12.89 -14.61
C ALA A 59 25.62 -14.09 -15.54
N ALA A 60 24.44 -14.20 -16.10
CA ALA A 60 24.21 -15.13 -17.19
C ALA A 60 24.93 -14.54 -18.40
N ASP A 61 25.86 -15.32 -18.90
CA ASP A 61 26.60 -15.09 -20.12
C ASP A 61 25.61 -15.26 -21.28
N ASP A 62 25.06 -14.15 -21.77
CA ASP A 62 24.55 -13.95 -23.14
C ASP A 62 23.62 -12.72 -23.16
N GLY A 63 24.07 -11.74 -23.87
CA GLY A 63 23.75 -10.30 -23.84
C GLY A 63 22.38 -9.80 -24.30
N GLU A 64 21.27 -10.51 -24.18
CA GLU A 64 19.95 -9.97 -24.59
C GLU A 64 18.86 -9.90 -23.49
N ASP A 65 19.06 -10.50 -22.33
CA ASP A 65 18.04 -10.54 -21.27
C ASP A 65 18.43 -9.85 -19.95
N GLU A 66 19.54 -9.11 -19.91
CA GLU A 66 20.08 -8.51 -18.69
C GLU A 66 19.08 -7.56 -17.96
N PHE A 67 18.24 -6.88 -18.72
CA PHE A 67 17.19 -6.01 -18.14
C PHE A 67 15.93 -6.77 -17.69
N ALA A 68 15.73 -7.97 -18.19
CA ALA A 68 14.53 -8.75 -17.89
C ALA A 68 14.64 -9.53 -16.58
N GLU A 69 15.87 -9.88 -16.15
CA GLU A 69 16.13 -10.59 -14.89
C GLU A 69 16.22 -9.65 -13.67
N LEU A 70 16.50 -8.36 -13.89
CA LEU A 70 16.58 -7.33 -12.83
C LEU A 70 15.29 -7.13 -12.04
N TYR A 71 14.16 -7.62 -12.52
CA TYR A 71 12.83 -7.42 -11.93
C TYR A 71 12.06 -8.73 -11.68
N GLU A 72 12.77 -9.80 -11.33
CA GLU A 72 12.09 -11.00 -10.85
C GLU A 72 11.52 -10.75 -9.46
N PHE A 73 10.20 -10.64 -9.37
CA PHE A 73 9.50 -10.54 -8.09
C PHE A 73 9.51 -11.90 -7.39
N ARG A 74 10.47 -12.10 -6.50
CA ARG A 74 10.43 -13.23 -5.57
C ARG A 74 9.41 -12.98 -4.49
N PHE A 75 8.67 -14.03 -4.11
CA PHE A 75 7.73 -13.96 -3.00
C PHE A 75 8.43 -13.48 -1.73
N THR A 76 7.94 -12.39 -1.16
CA THR A 76 8.31 -11.91 0.17
C THR A 76 7.06 -11.48 0.93
N MET A 77 7.04 -11.69 2.24
CA MET A 77 5.96 -11.18 3.11
C MET A 77 5.84 -9.65 3.06
N LEU A 78 6.90 -8.95 2.66
CA LEU A 78 6.92 -7.50 2.49
C LEU A 78 5.99 -6.99 1.37
N MET A 79 5.51 -7.87 0.50
CA MET A 79 4.53 -7.52 -0.55
C MET A 79 3.10 -7.40 0.00
N ILE A 80 2.80 -8.04 1.13
CA ILE A 80 1.43 -8.09 1.67
C ILE A 80 0.92 -6.70 2.04
N PRO A 81 1.65 -5.85 2.81
CA PRO A 81 1.14 -4.55 3.22
C PRO A 81 0.80 -3.61 2.05
N PRO A 82 1.68 -3.38 1.06
CA PRO A 82 1.34 -2.49 -0.05
C PRO A 82 0.19 -3.03 -0.92
N VAL A 83 0.10 -4.35 -1.14
CA VAL A 83 -1.05 -4.95 -1.84
C VAL A 83 -2.34 -4.75 -1.04
N THR A 84 -2.30 -4.95 0.28
CA THR A 84 -3.45 -4.70 1.15
C THR A 84 -3.92 -3.25 1.07
N ILE A 85 -2.99 -2.28 1.10
CA ILE A 85 -3.31 -0.86 1.00
C ILE A 85 -3.95 -0.53 -0.35
N ILE A 86 -3.44 -1.09 -1.45
CA ILE A 86 -4.03 -0.92 -2.78
C ILE A 86 -5.47 -1.46 -2.79
N LEU A 87 -5.69 -2.69 -2.33
CA LEU A 87 -7.01 -3.31 -2.28
C LEU A 87 -7.99 -2.51 -1.43
N MET A 88 -7.56 -2.04 -0.24
CA MET A 88 -8.39 -1.23 0.64
C MET A 88 -8.81 0.09 -0.02
N ASN A 89 -7.89 0.79 -0.68
CA ASN A 89 -8.20 2.06 -1.33
C ASN A 89 -9.12 1.87 -2.54
N VAL A 90 -8.92 0.84 -3.35
CA VAL A 90 -9.80 0.51 -4.46
C VAL A 90 -11.20 0.15 -3.95
N ALA A 91 -11.29 -0.69 -2.92
CA ALA A 91 -12.57 -1.04 -2.30
C ALA A 91 -13.26 0.17 -1.67
N ALA A 92 -12.51 1.06 -0.99
CA ALA A 92 -13.05 2.28 -0.39
C ALA A 92 -13.64 3.22 -1.45
N ILE A 93 -12.98 3.40 -2.60
CA ILE A 93 -13.52 4.20 -3.71
C ILE A 93 -14.82 3.55 -4.22
N ALA A 94 -14.80 2.24 -4.50
CA ALA A 94 -15.96 1.54 -5.03
C ALA A 94 -17.17 1.62 -4.08
N VAL A 95 -16.96 1.33 -2.80
CA VAL A 95 -18.01 1.41 -1.77
C VAL A 95 -18.47 2.84 -1.56
N GLY A 96 -17.57 3.82 -1.53
CA GLY A 96 -17.91 5.23 -1.38
C GLY A 96 -18.77 5.75 -2.52
N VAL A 97 -18.40 5.45 -3.76
CA VAL A 97 -19.18 5.82 -4.94
C VAL A 97 -20.56 5.15 -4.92
N PHE A 98 -20.59 3.83 -4.70
CA PHE A 98 -21.85 3.08 -4.64
C PHE A 98 -22.77 3.65 -3.55
N ARG A 99 -22.29 3.83 -2.33
CA ARG A 99 -23.08 4.36 -1.23
C ARG A 99 -23.62 5.75 -1.52
N THR A 100 -22.82 6.64 -2.12
CA THR A 100 -23.25 8.00 -2.44
C THR A 100 -24.30 8.02 -3.54
N MET A 101 -24.16 7.16 -4.57
CA MET A 101 -25.13 7.08 -5.67
C MET A 101 -26.50 6.55 -5.23
N TYR A 102 -26.53 5.61 -4.29
CA TYR A 102 -27.78 4.97 -3.82
C TYR A 102 -28.31 5.57 -2.51
N SER A 103 -27.65 6.60 -1.96
CA SER A 103 -28.15 7.29 -0.76
C SER A 103 -29.22 8.29 -1.10
N PRO A 104 -30.33 8.36 -0.32
CA PRO A 104 -31.34 9.42 -0.47
C PRO A 104 -30.77 10.82 -0.16
N PHE A 105 -29.68 10.91 0.62
CA PHE A 105 -28.97 12.15 0.93
C PHE A 105 -27.49 12.00 0.59
N PRO A 106 -27.09 12.25 -0.68
CA PRO A 106 -25.71 12.05 -1.11
C PRO A 106 -24.77 13.10 -0.51
N GLU A 107 -23.74 12.63 0.20
CA GLU A 107 -22.69 13.46 0.82
C GLU A 107 -21.48 13.60 -0.11
N TRP A 108 -21.62 14.34 -1.20
CA TRP A 108 -20.60 14.50 -2.23
C TRP A 108 -19.26 15.02 -1.72
N SER A 109 -19.27 15.92 -0.73
CA SER A 109 -18.04 16.47 -0.16
C SER A 109 -17.18 15.41 0.57
N LYS A 110 -17.84 14.51 1.31
CA LYS A 110 -17.15 13.40 1.97
C LYS A 110 -16.62 12.39 0.95
N LEU A 111 -17.40 12.11 -0.10
CA LEU A 111 -16.95 11.24 -1.18
C LEU A 111 -15.72 11.82 -1.89
N LEU A 112 -15.77 13.09 -2.29
CA LEU A 112 -14.65 13.74 -3.00
C LEU A 112 -13.37 13.74 -2.15
N GLY A 113 -13.47 14.03 -0.85
CA GLY A 113 -12.33 13.95 0.07
C GLY A 113 -11.74 12.54 0.15
N GLY A 114 -12.59 11.52 0.35
CA GLY A 114 -12.17 10.13 0.41
C GLY A 114 -11.53 9.63 -0.89
N VAL A 115 -12.16 9.94 -2.04
CA VAL A 115 -11.64 9.59 -3.36
C VAL A 115 -10.30 10.28 -3.61
N PHE A 116 -10.17 11.56 -3.26
CA PHE A 116 -8.91 12.29 -3.43
C PHE A 116 -7.76 11.62 -2.67
N PHE A 117 -7.96 11.30 -1.38
CA PHE A 117 -6.91 10.63 -0.60
C PHE A 117 -6.61 9.23 -1.10
N SER A 118 -7.62 8.45 -1.44
CA SER A 118 -7.40 7.12 -2.01
C SER A 118 -6.66 7.18 -3.34
N PHE A 119 -7.00 8.12 -4.21
CA PHE A 119 -6.30 8.34 -5.47
C PHE A 119 -4.85 8.78 -5.24
N TRP A 120 -4.60 9.66 -4.27
CA TRP A 120 -3.26 10.07 -3.87
C TRP A 120 -2.40 8.89 -3.47
N VAL A 121 -2.90 8.02 -2.58
CA VAL A 121 -2.20 6.80 -2.15
C VAL A 121 -1.94 5.86 -3.33
N LEU A 122 -2.95 5.62 -4.17
CA LEU A 122 -2.81 4.75 -5.33
C LEU A 122 -1.80 5.28 -6.36
N SER A 123 -1.74 6.60 -6.55
CA SER A 123 -0.75 7.24 -7.43
C SER A 123 0.69 7.04 -6.94
N HIS A 124 0.90 7.07 -5.62
CA HIS A 124 2.22 6.77 -5.05
C HIS A 124 2.59 5.28 -5.14
N LEU A 125 1.62 4.39 -5.00
CA LEU A 125 1.83 2.94 -5.12
C LEU A 125 1.78 2.43 -6.57
N TYR A 126 1.55 3.32 -7.54
CA TYR A 126 1.45 2.96 -8.96
C TYR A 126 2.66 2.20 -9.51
N PRO A 127 3.93 2.60 -9.24
CA PRO A 127 5.09 1.85 -9.74
C PRO A 127 5.13 0.42 -9.20
N PHE A 128 4.76 0.23 -7.93
CA PHE A 128 4.64 -1.09 -7.32
C PHE A 128 3.55 -1.92 -8.00
N ALA A 129 2.34 -1.36 -8.16
CA ALA A 129 1.23 -2.02 -8.85
C ALA A 129 1.59 -2.39 -10.29
N LYS A 130 2.25 -1.47 -11.03
CA LYS A 130 2.74 -1.72 -12.40
C LYS A 130 3.75 -2.86 -12.44
N GLY A 131 4.68 -2.92 -11.48
CA GLY A 131 5.63 -4.02 -11.33
C GLY A 131 4.94 -5.37 -11.12
N LEU A 132 3.89 -5.41 -10.27
CA LEU A 132 3.11 -6.62 -10.02
C LEU A 132 2.36 -7.13 -11.27
N MET A 133 1.98 -6.23 -12.18
CA MET A 133 1.29 -6.57 -13.44
C MET A 133 2.26 -6.91 -14.58
N GLY A 134 3.56 -6.80 -14.34
CA GLY A 134 4.62 -7.07 -15.32
C GLY A 134 4.66 -8.54 -15.77
N ARG A 135 5.14 -8.77 -16.99
CA ARG A 135 5.10 -10.07 -17.67
C ARG A 135 5.81 -11.24 -16.96
N LYS A 136 6.85 -10.95 -16.15
CA LYS A 136 7.69 -11.96 -15.48
C LYS A 136 7.36 -12.17 -14.00
N GLY A 137 6.51 -11.37 -13.41
CA GLY A 137 6.15 -11.46 -12.00
C GLY A 137 4.83 -12.20 -11.77
N LYS A 138 4.84 -13.52 -11.65
CA LYS A 138 3.70 -14.23 -11.06
C LYS A 138 3.71 -13.97 -9.57
N ILE A 139 2.87 -13.04 -9.13
CA ILE A 139 2.64 -12.85 -7.70
C ILE A 139 2.07 -14.15 -7.15
N SER A 140 2.67 -14.63 -6.08
CA SER A 140 2.13 -15.79 -5.38
C SER A 140 0.69 -15.51 -4.96
N THR A 141 -0.23 -16.41 -5.28
CA THR A 141 -1.64 -16.36 -4.85
C THR A 141 -1.78 -16.14 -3.33
N ILE A 142 -0.80 -16.59 -2.57
CA ILE A 142 -0.72 -16.42 -1.12
C ILE A 142 -0.71 -14.94 -0.73
N VAL A 143 -0.01 -14.06 -1.47
CA VAL A 143 0.01 -12.61 -1.19
C VAL A 143 -1.40 -12.04 -1.31
N TYR A 144 -2.11 -12.37 -2.39
CA TYR A 144 -3.49 -11.90 -2.57
C TYR A 144 -4.42 -12.42 -1.50
N LEU A 145 -4.33 -13.71 -1.14
CA LEU A 145 -5.17 -14.30 -0.10
C LEU A 145 -4.96 -13.62 1.26
N TRP A 146 -3.71 -13.44 1.68
CA TRP A 146 -3.41 -12.72 2.92
C TRP A 146 -3.85 -11.26 2.88
N SER A 147 -3.61 -10.57 1.77
CA SER A 147 -4.01 -9.16 1.61
C SER A 147 -5.53 -9.01 1.64
N MET A 148 -6.28 -9.91 1.00
CA MET A 148 -7.74 -9.93 1.04
C MET A 148 -8.25 -10.23 2.46
N LEU A 149 -7.67 -11.21 3.14
CA LEU A 149 -8.05 -11.54 4.53
C LEU A 149 -7.86 -10.34 5.45
N ILE A 150 -6.69 -9.69 5.39
CA ILE A 150 -6.40 -8.50 6.20
C ILE A 150 -7.37 -7.37 5.85
N CYS A 151 -7.63 -7.13 4.57
CA CYS A 151 -8.58 -6.11 4.12
C CYS A 151 -9.99 -6.36 4.70
N ILE A 152 -10.47 -7.60 4.69
CA ILE A 152 -11.76 -7.97 5.27
C ILE A 152 -11.75 -7.74 6.79
N VAL A 153 -10.74 -8.21 7.50
CA VAL A 153 -10.64 -8.06 8.96
C VAL A 153 -10.62 -6.58 9.36
N VAL A 154 -9.79 -5.76 8.70
CA VAL A 154 -9.72 -4.32 8.97
C VAL A 154 -11.05 -3.64 8.68
N SER A 155 -11.73 -4.00 7.58
CA SER A 155 -13.04 -3.46 7.24
C SER A 155 -14.10 -3.83 8.27
N LEU A 156 -14.10 -5.07 8.77
CA LEU A 156 -15.03 -5.51 9.82
C LEU A 156 -14.76 -4.79 11.15
N ILE A 157 -13.50 -4.62 11.53
CA ILE A 157 -13.12 -3.85 12.73
C ILE A 157 -13.61 -2.41 12.59
N PHE A 158 -13.41 -1.78 11.43
CA PHE A 158 -13.87 -0.43 11.18
C PHE A 158 -15.39 -0.31 11.27
N LEU A 159 -16.16 -1.24 10.70
CA LEU A 159 -17.62 -1.28 10.80
C LEU A 159 -18.10 -1.52 12.24
N TYR A 160 -17.36 -2.30 13.01
CA TYR A 160 -17.67 -2.54 14.42
C TYR A 160 -17.48 -1.27 15.28
N ILE A 161 -16.39 -0.53 15.03
CA ILE A 161 -16.09 0.72 15.76
C ILE A 161 -17.00 1.86 15.31
N HIS A 162 -17.33 1.93 14.03
CA HIS A 162 -18.16 2.96 13.41
C HIS A 162 -19.39 2.35 12.75
N PRO A 163 -20.36 1.84 13.53
CA PRO A 163 -21.57 1.28 12.97
C PRO A 163 -22.34 2.35 12.18
N PRO A 164 -22.94 2.00 11.04
CA PRO A 164 -23.74 2.93 10.26
C PRO A 164 -24.91 3.47 11.10
N ASP A 165 -25.19 4.77 10.98
CA ASP A 165 -26.12 5.54 11.83
C ASP A 165 -27.54 4.92 12.00
N GLY A 166 -27.95 4.01 11.11
CA GLY A 166 -29.21 3.26 11.23
C GLY A 166 -29.27 2.27 12.40
N SER A 167 -28.12 1.75 12.84
CA SER A 167 -28.04 0.76 13.92
C SER A 167 -28.10 1.41 15.32
N ARG A 168 -27.67 2.66 15.46
CA ARG A 168 -27.74 3.38 16.74
C ARG A 168 -29.16 3.81 17.16
N ARG A 169 -30.08 3.99 16.20
CA ARG A 169 -31.45 4.44 16.52
C ARG A 169 -32.38 3.35 17.07
N GLN A 170 -32.03 2.08 16.89
CA GLN A 170 -32.87 0.99 17.39
C GLN A 170 -32.66 0.66 18.87
N ASN A 171 -31.52 1.07 19.47
CA ASN A 171 -31.24 0.76 20.87
C ASN A 171 -31.74 1.85 21.86
N PHE A 172 -32.45 2.88 21.40
CA PHE A 172 -32.98 3.96 22.24
C PHE A 172 -34.51 4.07 22.17
N LYS A 173 -35.21 2.96 22.14
CA LYS A 173 -36.63 2.93 22.50
C LYS A 173 -36.75 2.39 23.92
N PHE A 174 -36.71 3.29 24.90
CA PHE A 174 -37.29 3.05 26.21
C PHE A 174 -38.82 3.21 26.15
N PRO A 175 -39.56 2.38 26.87
CA PRO A 175 -41.02 2.43 26.92
C PRO A 175 -41.54 3.70 27.60
#